data_63f1b9f018092428db528a863c73cb86
#
_entry.id   63f1b9f018092428db528a863c73cb86
#
_cell.length_a   1.000
_cell.length_b   1.000
_cell.length_c   1.000
_cell.angle_alpha   90.00
_cell.angle_beta   90.00
_cell.angle_gamma   90.00
#
_symmetry.space_group_name_H-M   'P 1'
#
loop_
_entity.id
_entity.type
_entity.pdbx_description
1 polymer ?
#
loop_
_entity_poly.entity_id
_entity_poly.type
_entity_poly.pdbx_seq_one_letter_code
_entity_poly.pdbx_strand_id
1 'polypeptide(L)'
;IRAFKFTMTSPATALSQLKQLTTVVADTGDFERMQEYQPQDATTNPSLILKAAQQANYQALVNQVKSAHPGMKPVDLVDYILVAFGLEILKTVPGRVSTEVDARLSFDTQATINKAKHLIALYESLGIDRNRVLIKLAGTWEGIQAAKVLEAEGIHCNMTLLFSLVQAAACGAVNAKLISPFVGRITDWYKAKLGSNWSDINNGGANDPGVTSVKRIFHYYKHFGIATEI
;
A
#
# COMPACT_ATOMS: atom_id res chain seq x y z
N ILE A 1 50.66 -2.03 21.66
CA ILE A 1 50.26 -1.99 20.23
C ILE A 1 48.77 -2.25 20.20
N ARG A 2 47.97 -1.19 20.06
CA ARG A 2 46.49 -1.30 19.87
C ARG A 2 46.20 -1.65 18.42
N ALA A 3 45.70 -2.86 18.18
CA ALA A 3 45.20 -3.26 16.86
C ALA A 3 43.95 -2.44 16.52
N PHE A 4 44.02 -1.59 15.52
CA PHE A 4 42.88 -0.96 14.90
C PHE A 4 42.10 -2.07 14.15
N LYS A 5 40.94 -2.47 14.67
CA LYS A 5 39.97 -3.25 13.89
C LYS A 5 39.39 -2.34 12.82
N PHE A 6 39.86 -2.48 11.59
CA PHE A 6 39.17 -1.97 10.43
C PHE A 6 37.87 -2.80 10.28
N THR A 7 36.75 -2.24 10.71
CA THR A 7 35.45 -2.74 10.29
C THR A 7 35.29 -2.35 8.83
N MET A 8 35.50 -3.31 7.93
CA MET A 8 35.15 -3.14 6.54
C MET A 8 33.61 -3.01 6.49
N THR A 9 33.11 -1.78 6.35
CA THR A 9 31.71 -1.54 6.02
C THR A 9 31.51 -2.10 4.62
N SER A 10 30.60 -3.07 4.46
CA SER A 10 30.18 -3.53 3.14
C SER A 10 29.76 -2.34 2.29
N PRO A 11 30.10 -2.33 0.99
CA PRO A 11 29.73 -1.21 0.12
C PRO A 11 28.22 -1.01 0.17
N ALA A 12 27.78 0.25 0.26
CA ALA A 12 26.37 0.61 0.34
C ALA A 12 25.63 0.11 -0.91
N THR A 13 24.65 -0.75 -0.72
CA THR A 13 23.77 -1.22 -1.81
C THR A 13 22.77 -0.14 -2.20
N ALA A 14 22.17 -0.20 -3.40
CA ALA A 14 21.11 0.71 -3.81
C ALA A 14 19.95 0.70 -2.79
N LEU A 15 19.58 -0.46 -2.25
CA LEU A 15 18.55 -0.60 -1.23
C LEU A 15 18.95 0.12 0.08
N SER A 16 20.19 -0.05 0.54
CA SER A 16 20.64 0.62 1.78
C SER A 16 20.68 2.14 1.64
N GLN A 17 20.99 2.66 0.45
CA GLN A 17 20.92 4.09 0.15
C GLN A 17 19.47 4.58 0.09
N LEU A 18 18.57 3.82 -0.55
CA LEU A 18 17.15 4.15 -0.63
C LEU A 18 16.52 4.25 0.77
N LYS A 19 16.83 3.31 1.67
CA LYS A 19 16.36 3.30 3.05
C LYS A 19 16.76 4.53 3.87
N GLN A 20 17.81 5.25 3.47
CA GLN A 20 18.22 6.52 4.12
C GLN A 20 17.42 7.73 3.61
N LEU A 21 16.79 7.62 2.45
CA LEU A 21 16.10 8.72 1.78
C LEU A 21 14.58 8.65 1.91
N THR A 22 14.03 7.44 2.11
CA THR A 22 12.58 7.21 2.14
C THR A 22 12.23 5.96 2.95
N THR A 23 10.97 5.84 3.33
CA THR A 23 10.40 4.60 3.89
C THR A 23 10.19 3.60 2.76
N VAL A 24 10.84 2.45 2.85
CA VAL A 24 10.70 1.38 1.87
C VAL A 24 9.48 0.54 2.22
N VAL A 25 8.54 0.45 1.26
CA VAL A 25 7.30 -0.31 1.38
C VAL A 25 7.30 -1.42 0.33
N ALA A 26 7.03 -2.66 0.74
CA ALA A 26 6.90 -3.79 -0.20
C ALA A 26 5.48 -3.86 -0.75
N ASP A 27 5.34 -3.93 -2.09
CA ASP A 27 4.05 -4.14 -2.77
C ASP A 27 3.97 -5.58 -3.28
N THR A 28 3.59 -6.51 -2.41
CA THR A 28 3.51 -7.94 -2.73
C THR A 28 2.66 -8.70 -1.70
N GLY A 29 2.05 -9.83 -2.14
CA GLY A 29 1.46 -10.82 -1.25
C GLY A 29 2.45 -11.93 -0.84
N ASP A 30 3.66 -11.95 -1.42
CA ASP A 30 4.71 -12.96 -1.15
C ASP A 30 5.55 -12.52 0.05
N PHE A 31 5.06 -12.83 1.25
CA PHE A 31 5.69 -12.39 2.49
C PHE A 31 7.01 -13.13 2.81
N GLU A 32 7.27 -14.30 2.24
CA GLU A 32 8.56 -14.99 2.40
C GLU A 32 9.69 -14.20 1.75
N ARG A 33 9.45 -13.65 0.55
CA ARG A 33 10.42 -12.81 -0.15
C ARG A 33 10.63 -11.44 0.48
N MET A 34 9.67 -10.94 1.27
CA MET A 34 9.84 -9.66 1.97
C MET A 34 11.02 -9.70 2.95
N GLN A 35 11.35 -10.86 3.52
CA GLN A 35 12.44 -11.01 4.49
C GLN A 35 13.81 -10.61 3.90
N GLU A 36 14.01 -10.80 2.59
CA GLU A 36 15.27 -10.43 1.91
C GLU A 36 15.49 -8.92 1.89
N TYR A 37 14.42 -8.14 1.76
CA TYR A 37 14.48 -6.68 1.57
C TYR A 37 14.26 -5.90 2.87
N GLN A 38 13.69 -6.54 3.89
CA GLN A 38 13.38 -5.92 5.19
C GLN A 38 12.70 -4.56 5.02
N PRO A 39 11.53 -4.48 4.38
CA PRO A 39 10.80 -3.23 4.22
C PRO A 39 10.25 -2.75 5.58
N GLN A 40 9.97 -1.46 5.68
CA GLN A 40 9.35 -0.88 6.87
C GLN A 40 7.86 -1.23 6.96
N ASP A 41 7.15 -1.05 5.85
CA ASP A 41 5.72 -1.32 5.70
C ASP A 41 5.51 -2.27 4.52
N ALA A 42 4.30 -2.81 4.38
CA ALA A 42 3.89 -3.55 3.20
C ALA A 42 2.51 -3.07 2.72
N THR A 43 2.28 -3.21 1.43
CA THR A 43 0.98 -2.97 0.82
C THR A 43 0.57 -4.17 -0.01
N THR A 44 -0.71 -4.47 -0.01
CA THR A 44 -1.30 -5.56 -0.78
C THR A 44 -2.47 -5.05 -1.63
N ASN A 45 -2.97 -5.91 -2.46
CA ASN A 45 -4.26 -5.76 -3.12
C ASN A 45 -4.85 -7.14 -3.39
N PRO A 46 -6.16 -7.25 -3.70
CA PRO A 46 -6.81 -8.55 -3.93
C PRO A 46 -6.14 -9.41 -5.01
N SER A 47 -5.62 -8.80 -6.07
CA SER A 47 -4.94 -9.54 -7.16
C SER A 47 -3.59 -10.12 -6.71
N LEU A 48 -2.82 -9.39 -5.91
CA LEU A 48 -1.55 -9.88 -5.34
C LEU A 48 -1.81 -11.03 -4.37
N ILE A 49 -2.81 -10.91 -3.51
CA ILE A 49 -3.19 -11.97 -2.58
C ILE A 49 -3.72 -13.20 -3.34
N LEU A 50 -4.55 -13.02 -4.37
CA LEU A 50 -5.00 -14.13 -5.21
C LEU A 50 -3.82 -14.88 -5.85
N LYS A 51 -2.85 -14.12 -6.41
CA LYS A 51 -1.65 -14.70 -7.01
C LYS A 51 -0.80 -15.46 -5.99
N ALA A 52 -0.62 -14.91 -4.79
CA ALA A 52 0.07 -15.59 -3.71
C ALA A 52 -0.70 -16.84 -3.25
N ALA A 53 -1.99 -16.74 -3.01
CA ALA A 53 -2.85 -17.84 -2.59
C ALA A 53 -2.87 -19.04 -3.57
N GLN A 54 -2.51 -18.83 -4.83
CA GLN A 54 -2.37 -19.91 -5.82
C GLN A 54 -1.03 -20.65 -5.74
N GLN A 55 -0.04 -20.11 -5.03
CA GLN A 55 1.28 -20.74 -4.87
C GLN A 55 1.21 -21.91 -3.89
N ALA A 56 1.99 -22.95 -4.15
CA ALA A 56 1.96 -24.17 -3.35
C ALA A 56 2.34 -23.95 -1.88
N ASN A 57 3.29 -23.06 -1.61
CA ASN A 57 3.78 -22.74 -0.27
C ASN A 57 2.72 -22.03 0.60
N TYR A 58 1.70 -21.38 0.01
CA TYR A 58 0.64 -20.70 0.76
C TYR A 58 -0.68 -21.48 0.84
N GLN A 59 -0.76 -22.67 0.21
CA GLN A 59 -1.97 -23.50 0.25
C GLN A 59 -2.35 -23.94 1.68
N ALA A 60 -1.37 -24.16 2.55
CA ALA A 60 -1.63 -24.50 3.95
C ALA A 60 -2.39 -23.37 4.67
N LEU A 61 -1.99 -22.12 4.48
CA LEU A 61 -2.67 -20.94 5.05
C LEU A 61 -4.10 -20.81 4.52
N VAL A 62 -4.28 -20.95 3.21
CA VAL A 62 -5.62 -20.87 2.57
C VAL A 62 -6.52 -21.99 3.09
N ASN A 63 -6.02 -23.22 3.22
CA ASN A 63 -6.78 -24.36 3.71
C ASN A 63 -7.11 -24.22 5.21
N GLN A 64 -6.22 -23.65 6.01
CA GLN A 64 -6.49 -23.33 7.41
C GLN A 64 -7.68 -22.37 7.54
N VAL A 65 -7.70 -21.28 6.75
CA VAL A 65 -8.82 -20.32 6.74
C VAL A 65 -10.12 -21.02 6.33
N LYS A 66 -10.11 -21.82 5.26
CA LYS A 66 -11.29 -22.58 4.82
C LYS A 66 -11.82 -23.52 5.89
N SER A 67 -10.93 -24.24 6.58
CA SER A 67 -11.31 -25.19 7.63
C SER A 67 -11.85 -24.52 8.89
N ALA A 68 -11.41 -23.30 9.19
CA ALA A 68 -11.90 -22.50 10.30
C ALA A 68 -13.32 -21.92 10.04
N HIS A 69 -13.74 -21.86 8.77
CA HIS A 69 -15.02 -21.25 8.37
C HIS A 69 -15.84 -22.21 7.48
N PRO A 70 -16.26 -23.39 8.00
CA PRO A 70 -16.99 -24.38 7.22
C PRO A 70 -18.34 -23.84 6.77
N GLY A 71 -18.67 -24.02 5.48
CA GLY A 71 -19.96 -23.58 4.90
C GLY A 71 -20.04 -22.08 4.59
N MET A 72 -19.01 -21.29 4.87
CA MET A 72 -18.98 -19.88 4.50
C MET A 72 -18.95 -19.72 2.96
N LYS A 73 -19.71 -18.73 2.46
CA LYS A 73 -19.72 -18.41 1.03
C LYS A 73 -18.33 -17.93 0.58
N PRO A 74 -17.86 -18.29 -0.62
CA PRO A 74 -16.55 -17.86 -1.12
C PRO A 74 -16.32 -16.35 -1.07
N VAL A 75 -17.35 -15.54 -1.34
CA VAL A 75 -17.28 -14.08 -1.32
C VAL A 75 -16.97 -13.53 0.08
N ASP A 76 -17.50 -14.16 1.12
CA ASP A 76 -17.29 -13.76 2.50
C ASP A 76 -15.94 -14.28 3.02
N LEU A 77 -15.49 -15.44 2.52
CA LEU A 77 -14.21 -16.04 2.87
C LEU A 77 -13.00 -15.20 2.39
N VAL A 78 -13.15 -14.39 1.35
CA VAL A 78 -12.10 -13.52 0.83
C VAL A 78 -11.54 -12.59 1.90
N ASP A 79 -12.39 -11.97 2.72
CA ASP A 79 -11.95 -11.05 3.77
C ASP A 79 -11.04 -11.75 4.79
N TYR A 80 -11.37 -12.99 5.18
CA TYR A 80 -10.56 -13.79 6.09
C TYR A 80 -9.22 -14.20 5.48
N ILE A 81 -9.19 -14.48 4.17
CA ILE A 81 -7.94 -14.77 3.44
C ILE A 81 -7.08 -13.52 3.39
N LEU A 82 -7.64 -12.35 3.04
CA LEU A 82 -6.91 -11.08 3.02
C LEU A 82 -6.28 -10.79 4.39
N VAL A 83 -7.05 -10.94 5.47
CA VAL A 83 -6.58 -10.73 6.83
C VAL A 83 -5.52 -11.77 7.22
N ALA A 84 -5.68 -13.04 6.88
CA ALA A 84 -4.70 -14.08 7.17
C ALA A 84 -3.34 -13.78 6.52
N PHE A 85 -3.32 -13.37 5.25
CA PHE A 85 -2.09 -12.91 4.60
C PHE A 85 -1.53 -11.65 5.26
N GLY A 86 -2.38 -10.70 5.62
CA GLY A 86 -1.98 -9.49 6.34
C GLY A 86 -1.31 -9.80 7.68
N LEU A 87 -1.78 -10.80 8.42
CA LEU A 87 -1.16 -11.28 9.67
C LEU A 87 0.25 -11.82 9.44
N GLU A 88 0.44 -12.67 8.41
CA GLU A 88 1.76 -13.19 8.09
C GLU A 88 2.73 -12.07 7.67
N ILE A 89 2.26 -11.11 6.90
CA ILE A 89 3.03 -9.91 6.52
C ILE A 89 3.44 -9.13 7.78
N LEU A 90 2.52 -8.91 8.72
CA LEU A 90 2.79 -8.16 9.95
C LEU A 90 3.82 -8.82 10.89
N LYS A 91 4.06 -10.12 10.73
CA LYS A 91 5.19 -10.81 11.41
C LYS A 91 6.54 -10.46 10.77
N THR A 92 6.53 -10.06 9.51
CA THR A 92 7.74 -9.80 8.71
C THR A 92 8.13 -8.33 8.72
N VAL A 93 7.15 -7.41 8.73
CA VAL A 93 7.39 -5.96 8.70
C VAL A 93 7.21 -5.35 10.09
N PRO A 94 8.08 -4.41 10.51
CA PRO A 94 7.95 -3.74 11.80
C PRO A 94 6.80 -2.72 11.84
N GLY A 95 6.42 -2.18 10.69
CA GLY A 95 5.40 -1.13 10.55
C GLY A 95 4.01 -1.67 10.25
N ARG A 96 3.44 -1.24 9.13
CA ARG A 96 2.02 -1.41 8.80
C ARG A 96 1.82 -2.31 7.58
N VAL A 97 0.64 -2.91 7.47
CA VAL A 97 0.15 -3.54 6.24
C VAL A 97 -1.04 -2.77 5.69
N SER A 98 -1.08 -2.55 4.37
CA SER A 98 -2.28 -2.06 3.70
C SER A 98 -3.10 -3.23 3.16
N THR A 99 -4.37 -3.31 3.60
CA THR A 99 -5.37 -4.29 3.14
C THR A 99 -6.48 -3.57 2.38
N GLU A 100 -6.68 -3.95 1.12
CA GLU A 100 -7.60 -3.25 0.22
C GLU A 100 -9.02 -3.81 0.31
N VAL A 101 -10.01 -2.91 0.36
CA VAL A 101 -11.43 -3.27 0.24
C VAL A 101 -11.75 -3.74 -1.18
N ASP A 102 -12.88 -4.43 -1.33
CA ASP A 102 -13.36 -4.88 -2.64
C ASP A 102 -13.53 -3.69 -3.61
N ALA A 103 -12.87 -3.75 -4.76
CA ALA A 103 -12.90 -2.70 -5.76
C ALA A 103 -14.31 -2.38 -6.30
N ARG A 104 -15.26 -3.35 -6.22
CA ARG A 104 -16.65 -3.15 -6.58
C ARG A 104 -17.37 -2.10 -5.71
N LEU A 105 -16.84 -1.78 -4.54
CA LEU A 105 -17.35 -0.79 -3.61
C LEU A 105 -16.83 0.63 -3.87
N SER A 106 -15.96 0.82 -4.87
CA SER A 106 -15.25 2.09 -5.10
C SER A 106 -16.15 3.31 -5.32
N PHE A 107 -17.41 3.11 -5.69
CA PHE A 107 -18.41 4.16 -5.92
C PHE A 107 -19.58 4.08 -4.92
N ASP A 108 -19.40 3.37 -3.80
CA ASP A 108 -20.38 3.29 -2.71
C ASP A 108 -19.69 3.61 -1.38
N THR A 109 -19.87 4.84 -0.92
CA THR A 109 -19.28 5.35 0.32
C THR A 109 -19.65 4.50 1.53
N GLN A 110 -20.94 4.19 1.70
CA GLN A 110 -21.39 3.47 2.89
C GLN A 110 -20.95 2.02 2.91
N ALA A 111 -21.02 1.33 1.77
CA ALA A 111 -20.53 -0.04 1.66
C ALA A 111 -19.01 -0.11 1.88
N THR A 112 -18.25 0.88 1.37
CA THR A 112 -16.80 1.01 1.64
C THR A 112 -16.51 1.18 3.13
N ILE A 113 -17.21 2.07 3.84
CA ILE A 113 -17.06 2.28 5.29
C ILE A 113 -17.34 0.97 6.05
N ASN A 114 -18.45 0.30 5.72
CA ASN A 114 -18.84 -0.94 6.39
C ASN A 114 -17.80 -2.05 6.19
N LYS A 115 -17.30 -2.20 4.96
CA LYS A 115 -16.24 -3.18 4.64
C LYS A 115 -14.92 -2.85 5.37
N ALA A 116 -14.52 -1.59 5.41
CA ALA A 116 -13.33 -1.14 6.11
C ALA A 116 -13.40 -1.47 7.60
N LYS A 117 -14.52 -1.14 8.25
CA LYS A 117 -14.76 -1.45 9.67
C LYS A 117 -14.76 -2.96 9.93
N HIS A 118 -15.35 -3.75 9.03
CA HIS A 118 -15.32 -5.20 9.12
C HIS A 118 -13.90 -5.75 9.08
N LEU A 119 -13.07 -5.30 8.13
CA LEU A 119 -11.67 -5.75 8.03
C LEU A 119 -10.87 -5.38 9.28
N ILE A 120 -11.02 -4.16 9.81
CA ILE A 120 -10.35 -3.75 11.05
C ILE A 120 -10.81 -4.60 12.22
N ALA A 121 -12.11 -4.86 12.36
CA ALA A 121 -12.63 -5.72 13.43
C ALA A 121 -12.07 -7.15 13.36
N LEU A 122 -11.86 -7.69 12.16
CA LEU A 122 -11.20 -8.98 11.96
C LEU A 122 -9.75 -8.95 12.47
N TYR A 123 -8.96 -7.93 12.12
CA TYR A 123 -7.60 -7.77 12.63
C TYR A 123 -7.56 -7.64 14.16
N GLU A 124 -8.43 -6.81 14.73
CA GLU A 124 -8.52 -6.60 16.18
C GLU A 124 -8.92 -7.88 16.92
N SER A 125 -9.86 -8.67 16.37
CA SER A 125 -10.25 -9.97 16.94
C SER A 125 -9.12 -10.98 17.00
N LEU A 126 -8.08 -10.79 16.17
CA LEU A 126 -6.87 -11.61 16.12
C LEU A 126 -5.68 -10.95 16.84
N GLY A 127 -5.95 -9.92 17.66
CA GLY A 127 -4.96 -9.27 18.53
C GLY A 127 -4.06 -8.25 17.83
N ILE A 128 -4.39 -7.81 16.63
CA ILE A 128 -3.64 -6.78 15.92
C ILE A 128 -4.23 -5.40 16.22
N ASP A 129 -3.37 -4.49 16.68
CA ASP A 129 -3.73 -3.08 16.85
C ASP A 129 -4.03 -2.44 15.49
N ARG A 130 -5.16 -1.69 15.41
CA ARG A 130 -5.58 -0.98 14.19
C ARG A 130 -4.52 -0.04 13.63
N ASN A 131 -3.65 0.51 14.46
CA ASN A 131 -2.54 1.36 14.02
C ASN A 131 -1.48 0.61 13.19
N ARG A 132 -1.51 -0.73 13.20
CA ARG A 132 -0.68 -1.59 12.35
C ARG A 132 -1.31 -1.88 10.98
N VAL A 133 -2.52 -1.37 10.72
CA VAL A 133 -3.29 -1.64 9.50
C VAL A 133 -3.70 -0.33 8.84
N LEU A 134 -3.49 -0.24 7.52
CA LEU A 134 -4.07 0.79 6.69
C LEU A 134 -5.14 0.13 5.81
N ILE A 135 -6.35 0.67 5.84
CA ILE A 135 -7.38 0.23 4.90
C ILE A 135 -7.16 0.92 3.56
N LYS A 136 -6.92 0.13 2.51
CA LYS A 136 -6.64 0.66 1.19
C LYS A 136 -7.94 0.88 0.41
N LEU A 137 -8.16 2.12 -0.02
CA LEU A 137 -9.38 2.60 -0.68
C LEU A 137 -9.06 3.24 -2.01
N ALA A 138 -9.94 3.09 -2.99
CA ALA A 138 -9.82 3.81 -4.26
C ALA A 138 -9.99 5.32 -4.06
N GLY A 139 -9.16 6.12 -4.73
CA GLY A 139 -9.20 7.59 -4.74
C GLY A 139 -10.34 8.15 -5.63
N THR A 140 -11.53 7.55 -5.54
CA THR A 140 -12.79 8.08 -6.07
C THR A 140 -13.34 9.14 -5.12
N TRP A 141 -14.33 9.91 -5.55
CA TRP A 141 -15.00 10.85 -4.66
C TRP A 141 -15.62 10.12 -3.46
N GLU A 142 -16.32 9.02 -3.70
CA GLU A 142 -16.97 8.18 -2.69
C GLU A 142 -15.96 7.57 -1.74
N GLY A 143 -14.83 7.08 -2.25
CA GLY A 143 -13.74 6.53 -1.44
C GLY A 143 -13.09 7.59 -0.54
N ILE A 144 -12.93 8.82 -1.02
CA ILE A 144 -12.43 9.96 -0.23
C ILE A 144 -13.44 10.34 0.87
N GLN A 145 -14.75 10.34 0.59
CA GLN A 145 -15.77 10.54 1.63
C GLN A 145 -15.77 9.42 2.68
N ALA A 146 -15.55 8.17 2.25
CA ALA A 146 -15.38 7.05 3.18
C ALA A 146 -14.14 7.24 4.07
N ALA A 147 -12.99 7.63 3.49
CA ALA A 147 -11.77 7.92 4.24
C ALA A 147 -11.97 9.02 5.29
N LYS A 148 -12.72 10.07 4.97
CA LYS A 148 -13.06 11.14 5.92
C LYS A 148 -13.72 10.61 7.19
N VAL A 149 -14.65 9.67 7.06
CA VAL A 149 -15.34 9.05 8.20
C VAL A 149 -14.40 8.11 8.95
N LEU A 150 -13.67 7.27 8.25
CA LEU A 150 -12.78 6.27 8.82
C LEU A 150 -11.63 6.91 9.61
N GLU A 151 -10.97 7.92 9.04
CA GLU A 151 -9.89 8.65 9.73
C GLU A 151 -10.39 9.35 11.01
N ALA A 152 -11.59 9.92 10.98
CA ALA A 152 -12.21 10.51 12.17
C ALA A 152 -12.49 9.47 13.27
N GLU A 153 -12.65 8.20 12.91
CA GLU A 153 -12.84 7.08 13.85
C GLU A 153 -11.52 6.36 14.21
N GLY A 154 -10.37 6.89 13.77
CA GLY A 154 -9.04 6.31 14.03
C GLY A 154 -8.76 5.05 13.21
N ILE A 155 -9.44 4.87 12.07
CA ILE A 155 -9.15 3.83 11.09
C ILE A 155 -8.37 4.50 9.95
N HIS A 156 -7.07 4.24 9.90
CA HIS A 156 -6.18 4.88 8.95
C HIS A 156 -6.33 4.32 7.54
N CYS A 157 -6.29 5.19 6.54
CA CYS A 157 -6.51 4.86 5.14
C CYS A 157 -5.27 5.07 4.28
N ASN A 158 -5.07 4.15 3.32
CA ASN A 158 -4.16 4.28 2.20
C ASN A 158 -4.98 4.51 0.93
N MET A 159 -4.99 5.75 0.41
CA MET A 159 -5.76 6.09 -0.78
C MET A 159 -4.99 5.70 -2.03
N THR A 160 -5.54 4.80 -2.82
CA THR A 160 -4.90 4.27 -4.05
C THR A 160 -5.61 4.72 -5.33
N LEU A 161 -5.07 4.36 -6.49
CA LEU A 161 -5.56 4.79 -7.80
C LEU A 161 -5.55 6.32 -7.96
N LEU A 162 -4.47 6.95 -7.48
CA LEU A 162 -4.26 8.38 -7.64
C LEU A 162 -3.40 8.67 -8.87
N PHE A 163 -3.94 9.51 -9.75
CA PHE A 163 -3.33 9.90 -11.02
C PHE A 163 -3.20 11.43 -11.17
N SER A 164 -3.74 12.21 -10.21
CA SER A 164 -3.79 13.66 -10.32
C SER A 164 -3.54 14.37 -8.99
N LEU A 165 -3.06 15.61 -9.09
CA LEU A 165 -2.94 16.51 -7.94
C LEU A 165 -4.30 16.79 -7.27
N VAL A 166 -5.38 16.84 -8.06
CA VAL A 166 -6.73 17.11 -7.51
C VAL A 166 -7.17 15.99 -6.58
N GLN A 167 -6.97 14.72 -6.96
CA GLN A 167 -7.25 13.59 -6.07
C GLN A 167 -6.39 13.66 -4.80
N ALA A 168 -5.10 13.93 -4.92
CA ALA A 168 -4.20 14.05 -3.77
C ALA A 168 -4.63 15.20 -2.84
N ALA A 169 -4.98 16.38 -3.39
CA ALA A 169 -5.47 17.51 -2.60
C ALA A 169 -6.74 17.13 -1.82
N ALA A 170 -7.68 16.44 -2.45
CA ALA A 170 -8.91 15.99 -1.80
C ALA A 170 -8.63 14.94 -0.70
N CYS A 171 -7.67 14.02 -0.90
CA CYS A 171 -7.23 13.07 0.13
C CYS A 171 -6.58 13.79 1.32
N GLY A 172 -5.73 14.80 1.05
CA GLY A 172 -5.13 15.62 2.10
C GLY A 172 -6.16 16.42 2.90
N ALA A 173 -7.20 16.95 2.23
CA ALA A 173 -8.26 17.70 2.89
C ALA A 173 -9.10 16.87 3.88
N VAL A 174 -9.15 15.55 3.72
CA VAL A 174 -9.82 14.63 4.66
C VAL A 174 -8.86 13.97 5.65
N ASN A 175 -7.59 14.41 5.68
CA ASN A 175 -6.53 13.88 6.53
C ASN A 175 -6.27 12.37 6.33
N ALA A 176 -6.41 11.86 5.10
CA ALA A 176 -6.04 10.48 4.80
C ALA A 176 -4.58 10.23 5.24
N LYS A 177 -4.33 9.10 5.90
CA LYS A 177 -3.02 8.80 6.47
C LYS A 177 -1.93 8.68 5.42
N LEU A 178 -2.22 7.99 4.31
CA LEU A 178 -1.28 7.71 3.24
C LEU A 178 -1.98 7.82 1.88
N ILE A 179 -1.26 8.28 0.88
CA ILE A 179 -1.67 8.16 -0.52
C ILE A 179 -0.65 7.34 -1.33
N SER A 180 -1.14 6.58 -2.29
CA SER A 180 -0.34 5.78 -3.22
C SER A 180 -0.54 6.25 -4.67
N PRO A 181 0.20 7.26 -5.15
CA PRO A 181 0.15 7.70 -6.53
C PRO A 181 0.68 6.63 -7.49
N PHE A 182 0.01 6.45 -8.63
CA PHE A 182 0.38 5.43 -9.63
C PHE A 182 1.38 5.99 -10.65
N VAL A 183 2.59 6.30 -10.18
CA VAL A 183 3.63 6.96 -10.97
C VAL A 183 4.01 6.20 -12.24
N GLY A 184 4.18 4.89 -12.18
CA GLY A 184 4.49 4.06 -13.34
C GLY A 184 3.37 4.09 -14.39
N ARG A 185 2.10 4.07 -13.96
CA ARG A 185 0.96 4.15 -14.87
C ARG A 185 0.82 5.53 -15.53
N ILE A 186 1.18 6.59 -14.82
CA ILE A 186 1.26 7.93 -15.41
C ILE A 186 2.32 7.95 -16.52
N THR A 187 3.51 7.41 -16.25
CA THR A 187 4.60 7.30 -17.23
C THR A 187 4.18 6.45 -18.42
N ASP A 188 3.59 5.27 -18.21
CA ASP A 188 3.09 4.38 -19.26
C ASP A 188 2.10 5.11 -20.19
N TRP A 189 1.18 5.89 -19.63
CA TRP A 189 0.21 6.65 -20.41
C TRP A 189 0.86 7.71 -21.31
N TYR A 190 1.82 8.47 -20.75
CA TYR A 190 2.55 9.46 -21.54
C TYR A 190 3.43 8.81 -22.61
N LYS A 191 4.06 7.69 -22.29
CA LYS A 191 4.86 6.91 -23.24
C LYS A 191 4.01 6.42 -24.41
N ALA A 192 2.84 5.87 -24.13
CA ALA A 192 1.90 5.46 -25.16
C ALA A 192 1.39 6.64 -26.00
N LYS A 193 1.08 7.78 -25.37
CA LYS A 193 0.61 9.00 -26.04
C LYS A 193 1.64 9.61 -26.97
N LEU A 194 2.91 9.63 -26.57
CA LEU A 194 4.01 10.20 -27.36
C LEU A 194 4.52 9.24 -28.45
N GLY A 195 4.34 7.93 -28.28
CA GLY A 195 4.76 6.91 -29.22
C GLY A 195 6.24 7.05 -29.60
N SER A 196 6.55 7.22 -30.89
CA SER A 196 7.91 7.40 -31.38
C SER A 196 8.60 8.70 -30.92
N ASN A 197 7.84 9.66 -30.39
CA ASN A 197 8.40 10.90 -29.83
C ASN A 197 8.83 10.74 -28.36
N TRP A 198 8.59 9.59 -27.74
CA TRP A 198 9.13 9.29 -26.41
C TRP A 198 10.64 9.04 -26.49
N SER A 199 11.37 9.59 -25.55
CA SER A 199 12.80 9.33 -25.36
C SER A 199 13.10 9.26 -23.87
N ASP A 200 13.73 8.18 -23.42
CA ASP A 200 14.12 8.04 -22.01
C ASP A 200 15.15 9.12 -21.59
N ILE A 201 15.92 9.68 -22.53
CA ILE A 201 16.83 10.79 -22.26
C ILE A 201 16.06 12.07 -21.92
N ASN A 202 14.99 12.36 -22.66
CA ASN A 202 14.24 13.61 -22.52
C ASN A 202 13.08 13.49 -21.51
N ASN A 203 12.48 12.31 -21.39
CA ASN A 203 11.26 12.07 -20.65
C ASN A 203 11.45 11.16 -19.42
N GLY A 204 12.67 10.67 -19.16
CA GLY A 204 12.98 9.81 -18.03
C GLY A 204 13.63 10.55 -16.85
N GLY A 205 13.92 9.83 -15.77
CA GLY A 205 14.58 10.38 -14.59
C GLY A 205 13.81 11.53 -13.95
N ALA A 206 14.47 12.68 -13.76
CA ALA A 206 13.85 13.87 -13.17
C ALA A 206 12.72 14.50 -14.02
N ASN A 207 12.71 14.19 -15.34
CA ASN A 207 11.71 14.68 -16.29
C ASN A 207 10.53 13.70 -16.47
N ASP A 208 10.59 12.53 -15.83
CA ASP A 208 9.51 11.54 -15.89
C ASP A 208 8.19 12.15 -15.43
N PRO A 209 7.08 11.96 -16.18
CA PRO A 209 5.79 12.53 -15.84
C PRO A 209 5.26 12.04 -14.48
N GLY A 210 5.52 10.78 -14.11
CA GLY A 210 5.18 10.23 -12.82
C GLY A 210 5.96 10.90 -11.69
N VAL A 211 7.28 11.08 -11.87
CA VAL A 211 8.15 11.81 -10.92
C VAL A 211 7.69 13.27 -10.78
N THR A 212 7.37 13.92 -11.89
CA THR A 212 6.84 15.30 -11.88
C THR A 212 5.51 15.38 -11.12
N SER A 213 4.63 14.40 -11.31
CA SER A 213 3.35 14.31 -10.59
C SER A 213 3.56 14.21 -9.07
N VAL A 214 4.42 13.30 -8.61
CA VAL A 214 4.73 13.14 -7.17
C VAL A 214 5.39 14.38 -6.59
N LYS A 215 6.34 14.98 -7.30
CA LYS A 215 6.96 16.26 -6.87
C LYS A 215 5.90 17.36 -6.64
N ARG A 216 4.93 17.50 -7.54
CA ARG A 216 3.85 18.48 -7.41
C ARG A 216 2.99 18.20 -6.18
N ILE A 217 2.64 16.93 -5.93
CA ILE A 217 1.87 16.53 -4.75
C ILE A 217 2.68 16.82 -3.47
N PHE A 218 3.95 16.43 -3.44
CA PHE A 218 4.84 16.66 -2.31
C PHE A 218 4.94 18.17 -1.97
N HIS A 219 5.20 19.01 -2.96
CA HIS A 219 5.28 20.46 -2.74
C HIS A 219 3.95 21.05 -2.29
N TYR A 220 2.82 20.58 -2.83
CA TYR A 220 1.49 20.98 -2.39
C TYR A 220 1.27 20.65 -0.91
N TYR A 221 1.55 19.41 -0.51
CA TYR A 221 1.39 18.99 0.89
C TYR A 221 2.29 19.77 1.83
N LYS A 222 3.55 19.98 1.46
CA LYS A 222 4.48 20.80 2.24
C LYS A 222 4.04 22.26 2.37
N HIS A 223 3.57 22.85 1.27
CA HIS A 223 3.12 24.24 1.26
C HIS A 223 1.92 24.48 2.19
N PHE A 224 0.97 23.55 2.20
CA PHE A 224 -0.25 23.66 3.01
C PHE A 224 -0.17 22.95 4.37
N GLY A 225 0.98 22.43 4.77
CA GLY A 225 1.15 21.74 6.06
C GLY A 225 0.32 20.46 6.19
N ILE A 226 0.03 19.78 5.07
CA ILE A 226 -0.74 18.52 5.04
C ILE A 226 0.15 17.38 5.52
N ALA A 227 -0.30 16.64 6.52
CA ALA A 227 0.46 15.56 7.15
C ALA A 227 0.33 14.19 6.45
N THR A 228 -0.50 14.09 5.42
CA THR A 228 -0.67 12.87 4.63
C THR A 228 0.66 12.40 4.05
N GLU A 229 1.01 11.14 4.30
CA GLU A 229 2.20 10.46 3.75
C GLU A 229 2.02 10.19 2.24
N ILE A 230 3.13 10.15 1.48
CA ILE A 230 3.11 9.87 0.03
C ILE A 230 3.97 8.65 -0.24
#